data_94a86629693c47a1ef08339c9b95f5d4
#
_entry.id   94a86629693c47a1ef08339c9b95f5d4
#
_cell.length_a   1.000
_cell.length_b   1.000
_cell.length_c   1.000
_cell.angle_alpha   90.00
_cell.angle_beta   90.00
_cell.angle_gamma   90.00
#
_symmetry.space_group_name_H-M   'P 1'
#
loop_
_entity.id
_entity.type
_entity.pdbx_description
1 polymer ?
#
loop_
_entity_poly.entity_id
_entity_poly.type
_entity_poly.pdbx_seq_one_letter_code
_entity_poly.pdbx_strand_id
1 'polypeptide(L)'
;MIDVNQVYLKMIAFSAGNFHDISHLNGVHAFARLIAQGEGFDEAVARRAEAAAIVHDISCPVCRAKYGDTRWDHQEAEGGPLALEFLRDAGVDEDEARQIAYIVAHHHTWKLASSPEFQALIEADFIQNAGEQGLGSSEVHKAGDGMFKTKTGKAILDSIWPAE
;
A
#
# COMPACT_ATOMS: atom_id res chain seq x y z
N MET A 1 1.18 -19.12 6.09
CA MET A 1 1.75 -18.31 4.98
C MET A 1 0.62 -17.68 4.20
N ILE A 2 0.69 -16.38 3.91
CA ILE A 2 -0.38 -15.62 3.24
C ILE A 2 -0.56 -16.10 1.80
N ASP A 3 -1.79 -16.45 1.43
CA ASP A 3 -2.17 -16.63 0.03
C ASP A 3 -2.53 -15.26 -0.58
N VAL A 4 -1.52 -14.63 -1.19
CA VAL A 4 -1.66 -13.29 -1.80
C VAL A 4 -2.73 -13.29 -2.90
N ASN A 5 -2.85 -14.38 -3.66
CA ASN A 5 -3.87 -14.47 -4.72
C ASN A 5 -5.28 -14.46 -4.14
N GLN A 6 -5.50 -15.16 -3.03
CA GLN A 6 -6.80 -15.18 -2.35
C GLN A 6 -7.16 -13.77 -1.82
N VAL A 7 -6.20 -13.08 -1.19
CA VAL A 7 -6.38 -11.69 -0.74
C VAL A 7 -6.75 -10.78 -1.92
N TYR A 8 -6.05 -10.95 -3.03
CA TYR A 8 -6.25 -10.16 -4.24
C TYR A 8 -7.64 -10.36 -4.87
N LEU A 9 -8.05 -11.60 -5.08
CA LEU A 9 -9.37 -11.91 -5.63
C LEU A 9 -10.50 -11.40 -4.72
N LYS A 10 -10.32 -11.50 -3.41
CA LYS A 10 -11.28 -10.98 -2.44
C LYS A 10 -11.34 -9.45 -2.48
N MET A 11 -10.22 -8.75 -2.64
CA MET A 11 -10.18 -7.29 -2.80
C MET A 11 -10.95 -6.85 -4.05
N ILE A 12 -10.75 -7.53 -5.18
CA ILE A 12 -11.49 -7.23 -6.42
C ILE A 12 -13.00 -7.38 -6.20
N ALA A 13 -13.42 -8.45 -5.54
CA ALA A 13 -14.83 -8.69 -5.23
C ALA A 13 -15.40 -7.65 -4.25
N PHE A 14 -14.63 -7.24 -3.25
CA PHE A 14 -14.99 -6.20 -2.27
C PHE A 14 -15.14 -4.84 -2.92
N SER A 15 -14.25 -4.49 -3.85
CA SER A 15 -14.24 -3.23 -4.59
C SER A 15 -15.19 -3.22 -5.79
N ALA A 16 -16.14 -4.13 -5.85
CA ALA A 16 -17.02 -4.44 -6.98
C ALA A 16 -17.48 -3.20 -7.76
N GLY A 17 -17.14 -3.14 -9.05
CA GLY A 17 -17.51 -2.04 -9.95
C GLY A 17 -16.64 -0.78 -9.83
N ASN A 18 -15.81 -0.63 -8.82
CA ASN A 18 -14.90 0.50 -8.66
C ASN A 18 -13.53 0.19 -9.29
N PHE A 19 -13.45 0.30 -10.59
CA PHE A 19 -12.22 0.03 -11.33
C PHE A 19 -11.08 1.01 -10.96
N HIS A 20 -11.40 2.23 -10.57
CA HIS A 20 -10.39 3.21 -10.13
C HIS A 20 -9.62 2.71 -8.89
N ASP A 21 -10.35 2.32 -7.83
CA ASP A 21 -9.73 1.79 -6.60
C ASP A 21 -8.95 0.50 -6.90
N ILE A 22 -9.53 -0.42 -7.68
CA ILE A 22 -8.84 -1.65 -8.09
C ILE A 22 -7.55 -1.34 -8.85
N SER A 23 -7.56 -0.39 -9.77
CA SER A 23 -6.39 -0.01 -10.57
C SER A 23 -5.29 0.61 -9.71
N HIS A 24 -5.65 1.46 -8.73
CA HIS A 24 -4.73 2.01 -7.76
C HIS A 24 -4.04 0.90 -6.93
N LEU A 25 -4.83 0.03 -6.31
CA LEU A 25 -4.33 -1.08 -5.51
C LEU A 25 -3.45 -2.05 -6.33
N ASN A 26 -3.77 -2.27 -7.60
CA ASN A 26 -2.94 -3.05 -8.51
C ASN A 26 -1.57 -2.40 -8.74
N GLY A 27 -1.53 -1.11 -8.97
CA GLY A 27 -0.29 -0.37 -9.18
C GLY A 27 0.60 -0.40 -7.94
N VAL A 28 0.02 -0.12 -6.77
CA VAL A 28 0.75 -0.17 -5.48
C VAL A 28 1.27 -1.57 -5.21
N HIS A 29 0.47 -2.62 -5.42
CA HIS A 29 0.91 -4.01 -5.29
C HIS A 29 2.10 -4.33 -6.21
N ALA A 30 2.04 -3.91 -7.48
CA ALA A 30 3.13 -4.16 -8.43
C ALA A 30 4.44 -3.52 -7.96
N PHE A 31 4.42 -2.26 -7.53
CA PHE A 31 5.61 -1.58 -7.00
C PHE A 31 6.11 -2.19 -5.68
N ALA A 32 5.22 -2.50 -4.74
CA ALA A 32 5.60 -3.14 -3.48
C ALA A 32 6.30 -4.48 -3.71
N ARG A 33 5.80 -5.30 -4.64
CA ARG A 33 6.42 -6.56 -5.03
C ARG A 33 7.80 -6.36 -5.65
N LEU A 34 7.96 -5.37 -6.56
CA LEU A 34 9.27 -5.06 -7.14
C LEU A 34 10.28 -4.62 -6.08
N ILE A 35 9.85 -3.78 -5.12
CA ILE A 35 10.70 -3.35 -4.02
C ILE A 35 11.08 -4.55 -3.15
N ALA A 36 10.13 -5.37 -2.74
CA ALA A 36 10.40 -6.54 -1.91
C ALA A 36 11.39 -7.51 -2.57
N GLN A 37 11.24 -7.76 -3.87
CA GLN A 37 12.16 -8.61 -4.64
C GLN A 37 13.55 -7.99 -4.78
N GLY A 38 13.63 -6.70 -5.10
CA GLY A 38 14.90 -6.00 -5.28
C GLY A 38 15.70 -5.81 -4.01
N GLU A 39 15.01 -5.70 -2.86
CA GLU A 39 15.62 -5.63 -1.53
C GLU A 39 15.95 -7.03 -0.95
N GLY A 40 15.52 -8.10 -1.60
CA GLY A 40 15.78 -9.47 -1.16
C GLY A 40 15.02 -9.85 0.12
N PHE A 41 13.78 -9.39 0.29
CA PHE A 41 12.96 -9.77 1.44
C PHE A 41 12.75 -11.29 1.47
N ASP A 42 12.73 -11.85 2.68
CA ASP A 42 12.29 -13.23 2.82
C ASP A 42 10.81 -13.39 2.40
N GLU A 43 10.40 -14.63 2.15
CA GLU A 43 9.09 -14.92 1.58
C GLU A 43 7.94 -14.41 2.47
N ALA A 44 8.06 -14.50 3.79
CA ALA A 44 7.02 -14.06 4.71
C ALA A 44 6.87 -12.52 4.70
N VAL A 45 8.00 -11.79 4.75
CA VAL A 45 8.03 -10.34 4.66
C VAL A 45 7.52 -9.85 3.31
N ALA A 46 7.95 -10.49 2.20
CA ALA A 46 7.48 -10.14 0.86
C ALA A 46 5.96 -10.32 0.72
N ARG A 47 5.40 -11.44 1.21
CA ARG A 47 3.96 -11.67 1.18
C ARG A 47 3.17 -10.70 2.03
N ARG A 48 3.71 -10.27 3.19
CA ARG A 48 3.09 -9.19 3.98
C ARG A 48 3.10 -7.87 3.25
N ALA A 49 4.20 -7.50 2.59
CA ALA A 49 4.27 -6.29 1.78
C ALA A 49 3.23 -6.29 0.65
N GLU A 50 3.12 -7.41 -0.06
CA GLU A 50 2.13 -7.59 -1.13
C GLU A 50 0.69 -7.51 -0.58
N ALA A 51 0.38 -8.20 0.50
CA ALA A 51 -0.96 -8.19 1.09
C ALA A 51 -1.30 -6.79 1.65
N ALA A 52 -0.36 -6.11 2.31
CA ALA A 52 -0.56 -4.74 2.77
C ALA A 52 -0.87 -3.79 1.61
N ALA A 53 -0.15 -3.90 0.50
CA ALA A 53 -0.39 -3.09 -0.70
C ALA A 53 -1.79 -3.32 -1.30
N ILE A 54 -2.28 -4.57 -1.28
CA ILE A 54 -3.61 -4.92 -1.79
C ILE A 54 -4.74 -4.32 -0.93
N VAL A 55 -4.51 -4.13 0.38
CA VAL A 55 -5.58 -3.73 1.30
C VAL A 55 -5.39 -2.36 1.95
N HIS A 56 -4.32 -1.61 1.63
CA HIS A 56 -4.01 -0.37 2.36
C HIS A 56 -5.15 0.66 2.29
N ASP A 57 -5.81 0.79 1.15
CA ASP A 57 -6.92 1.70 0.89
C ASP A 57 -8.31 1.03 0.94
N ILE A 58 -8.41 -0.16 1.57
CA ILE A 58 -9.67 -0.94 1.65
C ILE A 58 -10.83 -0.16 2.27
N SER A 59 -10.53 0.87 3.08
CA SER A 59 -11.52 1.72 3.72
C SER A 59 -12.09 2.83 2.83
N CYS A 60 -11.52 3.11 1.67
CA CYS A 60 -11.95 4.20 0.81
C CYS A 60 -13.45 4.18 0.46
N PRO A 61 -14.07 3.04 0.09
CA PRO A 61 -15.52 2.99 -0.13
C PRO A 61 -16.34 3.34 1.11
N VAL A 62 -15.89 2.85 2.28
CA VAL A 62 -16.54 3.14 3.59
C VAL A 62 -16.42 4.62 3.93
N CYS A 63 -15.22 5.20 3.76
CA CYS A 63 -14.98 6.63 4.01
C CYS A 63 -15.85 7.50 3.11
N ARG A 64 -15.94 7.20 1.82
CA ARG A 64 -16.84 7.93 0.90
C ARG A 64 -18.30 7.86 1.32
N ALA A 65 -18.77 6.69 1.74
CA ALA A 65 -20.15 6.50 2.19
C ALA A 65 -20.44 7.19 3.53
N LYS A 66 -19.49 7.16 4.47
CA LYS A 66 -19.69 7.66 5.85
C LYS A 66 -19.40 9.15 5.98
N TYR A 67 -18.35 9.64 5.32
CA TYR A 67 -17.83 11.00 5.48
C TYR A 67 -17.95 11.86 4.22
N GLY A 68 -18.21 11.25 3.06
CA GLY A 68 -18.24 11.94 1.78
C GLY A 68 -16.85 12.23 1.17
N ASP A 69 -15.79 11.71 1.77
CA ASP A 69 -14.40 11.90 1.32
C ASP A 69 -13.52 10.68 1.62
N THR A 70 -12.25 10.77 1.24
CA THR A 70 -11.22 9.76 1.54
C THR A 70 -10.00 10.42 2.20
N ARG A 71 -10.24 11.34 3.13
CA ARG A 71 -9.16 11.99 3.86
C ARG A 71 -8.33 10.99 4.64
N TRP A 72 -7.04 11.25 4.75
CA TRP A 72 -6.07 10.37 5.41
C TRP A 72 -6.46 9.99 6.84
N ASP A 73 -7.01 10.93 7.63
CA ASP A 73 -7.43 10.69 9.01
C ASP A 73 -8.66 9.77 9.10
N HIS A 74 -9.59 9.88 8.16
CA HIS A 74 -10.72 8.96 8.04
C HIS A 74 -10.26 7.57 7.61
N GLN A 75 -9.34 7.49 6.65
CA GLN A 75 -8.79 6.21 6.20
C GLN A 75 -8.04 5.48 7.29
N GLU A 76 -7.19 6.16 8.08
CA GLU A 76 -6.48 5.54 9.20
C GLU A 76 -7.44 5.06 10.29
N ALA A 77 -8.51 5.84 10.58
CA ALA A 77 -9.50 5.45 11.58
C ALA A 77 -10.30 4.18 11.20
N GLU A 78 -10.70 4.06 9.94
CA GLU A 78 -11.53 2.95 9.45
C GLU A 78 -10.69 1.78 8.93
N GLY A 79 -9.48 2.05 8.41
CA GLY A 79 -8.69 1.10 7.64
C GLY A 79 -8.19 -0.09 8.45
N GLY A 80 -7.62 0.14 9.63
CA GLY A 80 -7.06 -0.94 10.45
C GLY A 80 -8.08 -2.00 10.84
N PRO A 81 -9.19 -1.65 11.48
CA PRO A 81 -10.24 -2.61 11.83
C PRO A 81 -10.81 -3.35 10.63
N LEU A 82 -11.08 -2.63 9.53
CA LEU A 82 -11.63 -3.23 8.31
C LEU A 82 -10.64 -4.19 7.64
N ALA A 83 -9.36 -3.80 7.57
CA ALA A 83 -8.32 -4.66 7.01
C ALA A 83 -8.15 -5.94 7.84
N LEU A 84 -8.20 -5.85 9.18
CA LEU A 84 -8.10 -7.02 10.06
C LEU A 84 -9.24 -8.01 9.80
N GLU A 85 -10.48 -7.54 9.75
CA GLU A 85 -11.64 -8.37 9.46
C GLU A 85 -11.53 -9.00 8.06
N PHE A 86 -11.20 -8.18 7.06
CA PHE A 86 -11.04 -8.61 5.68
C PHE A 86 -9.99 -9.71 5.51
N LEU A 87 -8.82 -9.55 6.17
CA LEU A 87 -7.71 -10.52 6.08
C LEU A 87 -8.05 -11.84 6.80
N ARG A 88 -8.71 -11.78 7.96
CA ARG A 88 -9.24 -12.98 8.64
C ARG A 88 -10.18 -13.77 7.74
N ASP A 89 -11.11 -13.08 7.12
CA ASP A 89 -12.04 -13.67 6.17
C ASP A 89 -11.37 -14.20 4.89
N ALA A 90 -10.18 -13.70 4.55
CA ALA A 90 -9.33 -14.22 3.48
C ALA A 90 -8.46 -15.42 3.92
N GLY A 91 -8.58 -15.85 5.19
CA GLY A 91 -7.83 -16.98 5.74
C GLY A 91 -6.38 -16.65 6.11
N VAL A 92 -6.05 -15.38 6.29
CA VAL A 92 -4.74 -14.94 6.77
C VAL A 92 -4.63 -15.23 8.27
N ASP A 93 -3.47 -15.74 8.71
CA ASP A 93 -3.17 -15.98 10.11
C ASP A 93 -3.35 -14.71 10.95
N GLU A 94 -3.82 -14.88 12.19
CA GLU A 94 -4.18 -13.77 13.08
C GLU A 94 -3.03 -12.80 13.34
N ASP A 95 -1.81 -13.31 13.55
CA ASP A 95 -0.66 -12.47 13.86
C ASP A 95 -0.22 -11.69 12.61
N GLU A 96 -0.23 -12.32 11.44
CA GLU A 96 0.05 -11.64 10.16
C GLU A 96 -1.05 -10.63 9.81
N ALA A 97 -2.31 -10.97 10.02
CA ALA A 97 -3.42 -10.05 9.79
C ALA A 97 -3.33 -8.80 10.68
N ARG A 98 -2.94 -8.94 11.96
CA ARG A 98 -2.72 -7.81 12.87
C ARG A 98 -1.55 -6.93 12.43
N GLN A 99 -0.45 -7.51 11.97
CA GLN A 99 0.70 -6.75 11.47
C GLN A 99 0.31 -5.92 10.25
N ILE A 100 -0.41 -6.52 9.30
CA ILE A 100 -0.88 -5.82 8.10
C ILE A 100 -1.91 -4.74 8.46
N ALA A 101 -2.86 -5.04 9.35
CA ALA A 101 -3.85 -4.07 9.81
C ALA A 101 -3.20 -2.86 10.51
N TYR A 102 -2.11 -3.06 11.25
CA TYR A 102 -1.33 -1.97 11.83
C TYR A 102 -0.72 -1.07 10.72
N ILE A 103 -0.15 -1.68 9.69
CA ILE A 103 0.40 -0.95 8.54
C ILE A 103 -0.71 -0.11 7.87
N VAL A 104 -1.87 -0.72 7.62
CA VAL A 104 -3.02 -0.04 7.01
C VAL A 104 -3.50 1.14 7.86
N ALA A 105 -3.57 0.97 9.19
CA ALA A 105 -3.99 2.03 10.11
C ALA A 105 -3.02 3.23 10.16
N HIS A 106 -1.78 3.10 9.65
CA HIS A 106 -0.75 4.11 9.81
C HIS A 106 -0.02 4.47 8.50
N HIS A 107 -0.51 4.01 7.35
CA HIS A 107 0.24 4.13 6.10
C HIS A 107 0.40 5.58 5.61
N HIS A 108 -0.47 6.50 6.01
CA HIS A 108 -0.30 7.92 5.75
C HIS A 108 0.69 8.60 6.73
N THR A 109 0.93 7.98 7.88
CA THR A 109 1.91 8.45 8.87
C THR A 109 3.26 7.78 8.63
N TRP A 110 3.85 7.99 7.45
CA TRP A 110 5.03 7.29 6.95
C TRP A 110 6.24 7.25 7.89
N LYS A 111 6.35 8.22 8.81
CA LYS A 111 7.42 8.25 9.84
C LYS A 111 7.33 7.09 10.84
N LEU A 112 6.20 6.41 10.91
CA LEU A 112 5.99 5.23 11.74
C LEU A 112 6.45 3.94 11.06
N ALA A 113 6.91 4.00 9.80
CA ALA A 113 7.40 2.83 9.09
C ALA A 113 8.62 2.23 9.80
N SER A 114 8.39 1.14 10.54
CA SER A 114 9.37 0.47 11.40
C SER A 114 9.75 -0.93 10.91
N SER A 115 9.10 -1.42 9.85
CA SER A 115 9.37 -2.73 9.26
C SER A 115 9.60 -2.63 7.75
N PRO A 116 10.29 -3.61 7.14
CA PRO A 116 10.58 -3.59 5.70
C PRO A 116 9.33 -3.55 4.84
N GLU A 117 8.32 -4.35 5.17
CA GLU A 117 7.04 -4.40 4.44
C GLU A 117 6.26 -3.09 4.53
N PHE A 118 6.31 -2.42 5.68
CA PHE A 118 5.69 -1.12 5.84
C PHE A 118 6.40 -0.06 4.99
N GLN A 119 7.73 -0.07 5.00
CA GLN A 119 8.53 0.84 4.18
C GLN A 119 8.27 0.62 2.68
N ALA A 120 8.20 -0.64 2.23
CA ALA A 120 7.92 -0.97 0.84
C ALA A 120 6.53 -0.48 0.40
N LEU A 121 5.51 -0.62 1.26
CA LEU A 121 4.17 -0.09 0.97
C LEU A 121 4.20 1.43 0.78
N ILE A 122 4.82 2.17 1.71
CA ILE A 122 4.85 3.63 1.64
C ILE A 122 5.50 4.13 0.35
N GLU A 123 6.62 3.54 -0.03
CA GLU A 123 7.32 3.92 -1.26
C GLU A 123 6.50 3.56 -2.51
N ALA A 124 5.87 2.38 -2.51
CA ALA A 124 5.02 1.93 -3.61
C ALA A 124 3.77 2.80 -3.78
N ASP A 125 3.11 3.15 -2.69
CA ASP A 125 1.93 4.00 -2.69
C ASP A 125 2.28 5.43 -3.16
N PHE A 126 3.40 5.98 -2.68
CA PHE A 126 3.89 7.27 -3.16
C PHE A 126 4.13 7.29 -4.67
N ILE A 127 4.82 6.26 -5.21
CA ILE A 127 5.10 6.15 -6.65
C ILE A 127 3.79 6.12 -7.44
N GLN A 128 2.83 5.29 -7.03
CA GLN A 128 1.55 5.16 -7.72
C GLN A 128 0.77 6.48 -7.68
N ASN A 129 0.65 7.09 -6.51
CA ASN A 129 -0.04 8.37 -6.33
C ASN A 129 0.59 9.50 -7.15
N ALA A 130 1.91 9.60 -7.17
CA ALA A 130 2.62 10.62 -7.96
C ALA A 130 2.34 10.48 -9.46
N GLY A 131 2.29 9.24 -9.96
CA GLY A 131 1.92 8.95 -11.35
C GLY A 131 0.48 9.30 -11.67
N GLU A 132 -0.47 8.93 -10.80
CA GLU A 132 -1.90 9.23 -10.97
C GLU A 132 -2.19 10.73 -10.93
N GLN A 133 -1.46 11.48 -10.11
CA GLN A 133 -1.57 12.95 -10.02
C GLN A 133 -0.83 13.69 -11.14
N GLY A 134 -0.02 12.99 -11.93
CA GLY A 134 0.77 13.59 -13.01
C GLY A 134 1.85 14.56 -12.52
N LEU A 135 2.45 14.29 -11.35
CA LEU A 135 3.48 15.17 -10.78
C LEU A 135 4.74 15.19 -11.63
N GLY A 136 5.37 16.36 -11.72
CA GLY A 136 6.65 16.55 -12.39
C GLY A 136 7.83 16.06 -11.54
N SER A 137 9.01 15.87 -12.19
CA SER A 137 10.21 15.33 -11.53
C SER A 137 10.59 16.13 -10.26
N SER A 138 10.67 17.44 -10.36
CA SER A 138 11.03 18.31 -9.24
C SER A 138 10.05 18.17 -8.06
N GLU A 139 8.75 18.08 -8.32
CA GLU A 139 7.72 17.91 -7.29
C GLU A 139 7.83 16.56 -6.60
N VAL A 140 8.03 15.48 -7.40
CA VAL A 140 8.18 14.11 -6.90
C VAL A 140 9.39 13.99 -5.98
N HIS A 141 10.55 14.47 -6.41
CA HIS A 141 11.77 14.39 -5.59
C HIS A 141 11.66 15.21 -4.31
N LYS A 142 11.05 16.41 -4.37
CA LYS A 142 10.81 17.23 -3.20
C LYS A 142 9.84 16.58 -2.20
N ALA A 143 8.74 16.02 -2.70
CA ALA A 143 7.73 15.37 -1.84
C ALA A 143 8.21 14.04 -1.26
N GLY A 144 9.02 13.28 -2.00
CA GLY A 144 9.60 12.00 -1.58
C GLY A 144 10.85 12.14 -0.70
N ASP A 145 11.34 13.37 -0.49
CA ASP A 145 12.56 13.58 0.32
C ASP A 145 12.38 13.07 1.75
N GLY A 146 13.35 12.27 2.20
CA GLY A 146 13.33 11.61 3.52
C GLY A 146 12.37 10.43 3.65
N MET A 147 11.46 10.20 2.70
CA MET A 147 10.51 9.09 2.72
C MET A 147 11.13 7.79 2.19
N PHE A 148 11.87 7.87 1.07
CA PHE A 148 12.46 6.71 0.42
C PHE A 148 13.74 6.24 1.14
N LYS A 149 13.73 4.97 1.58
CA LYS A 149 14.85 4.33 2.29
C LYS A 149 15.41 3.13 1.53
N THR A 150 14.57 2.44 0.74
CA THR A 150 15.02 1.28 -0.03
C THR A 150 15.82 1.71 -1.27
N LYS A 151 16.79 0.89 -1.65
CA LYS A 151 17.57 1.12 -2.88
C LYS A 151 16.70 0.94 -4.12
N THR A 152 15.87 -0.08 -4.10
CA THR A 152 14.99 -0.42 -5.21
C THR A 152 13.91 0.65 -5.41
N GLY A 153 13.27 1.12 -4.34
CA GLY A 153 12.27 2.18 -4.42
C GLY A 153 12.85 3.48 -4.98
N LYS A 154 14.04 3.87 -4.52
CA LYS A 154 14.77 5.02 -5.09
C LYS A 154 15.07 4.84 -6.58
N ALA A 155 15.57 3.67 -6.97
CA ALA A 155 15.88 3.39 -8.37
C ALA A 155 14.63 3.43 -9.27
N ILE A 156 13.49 2.94 -8.79
CA ILE A 156 12.21 3.02 -9.50
C ILE A 156 11.80 4.50 -9.63
N LEU A 157 11.84 5.25 -8.55
CA LEU A 157 11.49 6.68 -8.53
C LEU A 157 12.32 7.46 -9.56
N ASP A 158 13.65 7.32 -9.50
CA ASP A 158 14.59 8.00 -10.39
C ASP A 158 14.43 7.57 -11.86
N SER A 159 14.00 6.34 -12.09
CA SER A 159 13.76 5.83 -13.46
C SER A 159 12.48 6.40 -14.09
N ILE A 160 11.43 6.58 -13.26
CA ILE A 160 10.16 7.14 -13.73
C ILE A 160 10.27 8.67 -13.86
N TRP A 161 10.93 9.32 -12.91
CA TRP A 161 11.16 10.76 -12.86
C TRP A 161 12.66 11.08 -12.80
N PRO A 162 13.38 11.03 -13.93
CA PRO A 162 14.79 11.38 -13.95
C PRO A 162 15.01 12.80 -13.43
N ALA A 163 16.10 12.99 -12.66
CA ALA A 163 16.54 14.33 -12.29
C ALA A 163 16.86 15.14 -13.53
N GLU A 164 16.43 16.40 -13.57
CA GLU A 164 16.74 17.34 -14.64
C GLU A 164 18.20 17.80 -14.61
#